data_e8f994bf44b3f5e63d22290798fa26ae
#
_entry.id   e8f994bf44b3f5e63d22290798fa26ae
#
_cell.length_a   1.000
_cell.length_b   1.000
_cell.length_c   1.000
_cell.angle_alpha   90.00
_cell.angle_beta   90.00
_cell.angle_gamma   90.00
#
_symmetry.space_group_name_H-M   'P 1'
#
loop_
_entity.id
_entity.type
_entity.pdbx_description
1 polymer ?
#
loop_
_entity_poly.entity_id
_entity_poly.type
_entity_poly.pdbx_seq_one_letter_code
_entity_poly.pdbx_strand_id
1 'polypeptide(L)'
;MAQPKSKYHSNVSFLDLLFNLVVGFVMLFIIAFILIRPIAENKQIEQKAEYIINVTWPQSFADDVDTWLMDPEEKILSFRQKEVGLMHLDRDDLGRSNDTQYVPGVGKVTYPYNREITTIRGYVPGEYVLNIHMYRKMVKDTGNQPVPVTITLEKINPKVKLIWQGTLILEGQWQEKTAIRFVLNRDGEVKSTSFIYFPLVKRQIRQDVTATLPLRHPGDEAVLPAVGPDGAGF
;
A
#
# COMPACT_ATOMS: atom_id res chain seq x y z
N MET A 1 -50.29 -67.13 52.08
CA MET A 1 -50.09 -65.69 52.07
C MET A 1 -49.11 -65.38 50.94
N ALA A 2 -49.60 -64.82 49.80
CA ALA A 2 -48.78 -64.47 48.68
C ALA A 2 -48.42 -62.97 48.82
N GLN A 3 -47.10 -62.60 48.77
CA GLN A 3 -46.64 -61.22 48.81
C GLN A 3 -46.88 -60.55 47.44
N PRO A 4 -47.36 -59.31 47.42
CA PRO A 4 -47.51 -58.62 46.19
C PRO A 4 -46.14 -58.20 45.59
N LYS A 5 -45.88 -58.67 44.38
CA LYS A 5 -44.68 -58.25 43.61
C LYS A 5 -44.87 -56.72 43.26
N SER A 6 -44.05 -55.88 43.87
CA SER A 6 -43.95 -54.47 43.52
C SER A 6 -43.51 -54.33 42.06
N LYS A 7 -44.39 -53.79 41.21
CA LYS A 7 -44.05 -53.42 39.84
C LYS A 7 -43.40 -52.02 39.86
N TYR A 8 -42.14 -51.94 40.30
CA TYR A 8 -41.35 -50.74 40.01
C TYR A 8 -40.88 -50.84 38.57
N HIS A 9 -41.59 -50.21 37.70
CA HIS A 9 -41.06 -49.87 36.38
C HIS A 9 -40.06 -48.75 36.56
N SER A 10 -38.79 -49.08 36.48
CA SER A 10 -37.74 -48.09 36.54
C SER A 10 -37.77 -47.26 35.25
N ASN A 11 -38.14 -46.00 35.35
CA ASN A 11 -38.09 -45.03 34.25
C ASN A 11 -36.62 -44.57 33.99
N VAL A 12 -35.65 -45.17 34.66
CA VAL A 12 -34.21 -44.80 34.57
C VAL A 12 -33.70 -44.94 33.16
N SER A 13 -34.07 -46.00 32.44
CA SER A 13 -33.64 -46.19 31.04
C SER A 13 -34.20 -45.15 30.07
N PHE A 14 -35.45 -44.69 30.36
CA PHE A 14 -36.07 -43.62 29.57
C PHE A 14 -35.41 -42.27 29.87
N LEU A 15 -35.10 -41.96 31.11
CA LEU A 15 -34.40 -40.76 31.53
C LEU A 15 -32.96 -40.73 30.99
N ASP A 16 -32.29 -41.85 30.97
CA ASP A 16 -30.95 -41.97 30.40
C ASP A 16 -30.93 -41.72 28.88
N LEU A 17 -31.92 -42.31 28.18
CA LEU A 17 -32.09 -42.03 26.74
C LEU A 17 -32.36 -40.53 26.48
N LEU A 18 -33.26 -39.92 27.27
CA LEU A 18 -33.58 -38.51 27.13
C LEU A 18 -32.37 -37.61 27.42
N PHE A 19 -31.60 -37.97 28.47
CA PHE A 19 -30.38 -37.23 28.81
C PHE A 19 -29.34 -37.29 27.70
N ASN A 20 -29.08 -38.47 27.15
CA ASN A 20 -28.16 -38.65 26.04
C ASN A 20 -28.59 -37.91 24.78
N LEU A 21 -29.91 -37.85 24.51
CA LEU A 21 -30.47 -37.08 23.40
C LEU A 21 -30.22 -35.57 23.59
N VAL A 22 -30.45 -35.05 24.81
CA VAL A 22 -30.22 -33.65 25.13
C VAL A 22 -28.72 -33.28 25.03
N VAL A 23 -27.87 -34.15 25.58
CA VAL A 23 -26.40 -33.94 25.46
C VAL A 23 -25.95 -33.94 24.00
N GLY A 24 -26.48 -34.85 23.18
CA GLY A 24 -26.20 -34.87 21.72
C GLY A 24 -26.67 -33.60 21.04
N PHE A 25 -27.87 -33.09 21.39
CA PHE A 25 -28.39 -31.85 20.85
C PHE A 25 -27.54 -30.63 21.24
N VAL A 26 -27.13 -30.54 22.51
CA VAL A 26 -26.26 -29.47 23.01
C VAL A 26 -24.91 -29.50 22.31
N MET A 27 -24.32 -30.69 22.13
CA MET A 27 -23.06 -30.83 21.38
C MET A 27 -23.20 -30.38 19.92
N LEU A 28 -24.26 -30.78 19.23
CA LEU A 28 -24.54 -30.35 17.86
C LEU A 28 -24.74 -28.83 17.78
N PHE A 29 -25.42 -28.26 18.78
CA PHE A 29 -25.64 -26.81 18.86
C PHE A 29 -24.31 -26.04 19.05
N ILE A 30 -23.42 -26.54 19.93
CA ILE A 30 -22.10 -25.97 20.15
C ILE A 30 -21.27 -26.04 18.86
N ILE A 31 -21.26 -27.19 18.17
CA ILE A 31 -20.56 -27.38 16.92
C ILE A 31 -21.13 -26.44 15.84
N ALA A 32 -22.43 -26.33 15.72
CA ALA A 32 -23.07 -25.40 14.80
C ALA A 32 -22.69 -23.95 15.10
N PHE A 33 -22.64 -23.58 16.39
CA PHE A 33 -22.26 -22.22 16.81
C PHE A 33 -20.77 -21.92 16.52
N ILE A 34 -19.89 -22.91 16.67
CA ILE A 34 -18.47 -22.79 16.30
C ILE A 34 -18.30 -22.71 14.77
N LEU A 35 -19.12 -23.43 14.02
CA LEU A 35 -19.11 -23.42 12.54
C LEU A 35 -19.80 -22.19 11.91
N ILE A 36 -20.70 -21.52 12.65
CA ILE A 36 -21.14 -20.18 12.28
C ILE A 36 -19.95 -19.24 12.50
N ARG A 37 -18.99 -19.27 11.55
CA ARG A 37 -18.08 -18.14 11.44
C ARG A 37 -19.00 -16.94 11.20
N PRO A 38 -18.98 -15.87 12.03
CA PRO A 38 -19.50 -14.61 11.56
C PRO A 38 -18.74 -14.40 10.24
N ILE A 39 -19.46 -14.37 9.14
CA ILE A 39 -18.94 -13.71 7.96
C ILE A 39 -18.63 -12.34 8.54
N ALA A 40 -17.36 -12.12 8.89
CA ALA A 40 -16.89 -10.77 9.01
C ALA A 40 -17.25 -10.21 7.63
N GLU A 41 -18.42 -9.56 7.56
CA GLU A 41 -18.57 -8.51 6.59
C GLU A 41 -17.44 -7.56 6.94
N ASN A 42 -16.26 -7.86 6.38
CA ASN A 42 -15.37 -6.82 6.00
C ASN A 42 -16.22 -5.99 5.06
N LYS A 43 -17.04 -5.11 5.63
CA LYS A 43 -17.34 -3.85 5.02
C LYS A 43 -15.99 -3.14 4.92
N GLN A 44 -15.16 -3.65 4.03
CA GLN A 44 -14.24 -2.79 3.32
C GLN A 44 -15.21 -1.78 2.72
N ILE A 45 -15.32 -0.65 3.39
CA ILE A 45 -15.86 0.55 2.76
C ILE A 45 -15.03 0.60 1.49
N GLU A 46 -15.64 0.25 0.36
CA GLU A 46 -14.98 0.38 -0.94
C GLU A 46 -14.60 1.85 -1.03
N GLN A 47 -13.38 2.15 -0.67
CA GLN A 47 -12.85 3.50 -0.77
C GLN A 47 -12.70 3.75 -2.26
N LYS A 48 -13.73 4.39 -2.83
CA LYS A 48 -13.70 4.81 -4.24
C LYS A 48 -12.52 5.76 -4.41
N ALA A 49 -11.78 5.56 -5.48
CA ALA A 49 -10.74 6.49 -5.82
C ALA A 49 -11.36 7.86 -6.12
N GLU A 50 -10.80 8.90 -5.52
CA GLU A 50 -11.16 10.30 -5.76
C GLU A 50 -10.29 10.91 -6.87
N TYR A 51 -9.02 10.52 -6.87
CA TYR A 51 -8.04 10.93 -7.86
C TYR A 51 -7.32 9.72 -8.44
N ILE A 52 -6.94 9.84 -9.70
CA ILE A 52 -6.06 8.91 -10.39
C ILE A 52 -4.88 9.66 -11.01
N ILE A 53 -3.71 9.10 -10.86
CA ILE A 53 -2.48 9.57 -11.46
C ILE A 53 -1.99 8.46 -12.39
N ASN A 54 -1.85 8.79 -13.67
CA ASN A 54 -1.22 7.90 -14.64
C ASN A 54 0.13 8.48 -15.04
N VAL A 55 1.14 7.63 -14.99
CA VAL A 55 2.50 7.92 -15.42
C VAL A 55 2.84 6.97 -16.55
N THR A 56 3.17 7.50 -17.72
CA THR A 56 3.42 6.69 -18.93
C THR A 56 4.69 7.16 -19.63
N TRP A 57 5.41 6.22 -20.21
CA TRP A 57 6.57 6.49 -21.06
C TRP A 57 6.57 5.58 -22.29
N PRO A 58 7.32 5.93 -23.36
CA PRO A 58 7.24 5.17 -24.62
C PRO A 58 7.64 3.71 -24.44
N GLN A 59 6.91 2.81 -25.09
CA GLN A 59 7.12 1.35 -25.03
C GLN A 59 8.49 0.89 -25.54
N SER A 60 9.13 1.72 -26.35
CA SER A 60 10.49 1.46 -26.84
C SER A 60 11.58 1.55 -25.74
N PHE A 61 11.26 2.20 -24.62
CA PHE A 61 12.16 2.33 -23.48
C PHE A 61 11.94 1.15 -22.51
N ALA A 62 13.03 0.49 -22.13
CA ALA A 62 13.01 -0.57 -21.13
C ALA A 62 13.29 -0.06 -19.71
N ASP A 63 13.33 1.26 -19.57
CA ASP A 63 13.68 1.97 -18.34
C ASP A 63 12.57 1.79 -17.28
N ASP A 64 12.99 1.80 -16.02
CA ASP A 64 12.15 1.64 -14.84
C ASP A 64 11.95 3.02 -14.19
N VAL A 65 10.71 3.50 -14.25
CA VAL A 65 10.31 4.85 -13.82
C VAL A 65 9.29 4.76 -12.71
N ASP A 66 9.65 5.25 -11.53
CA ASP A 66 8.82 5.19 -10.33
C ASP A 66 8.03 6.47 -10.07
N THR A 67 6.83 6.29 -9.59
CA THR A 67 5.98 7.33 -9.01
C THR A 67 6.19 7.44 -7.51
N TRP A 68 6.40 8.66 -7.05
CA TRP A 68 6.50 9.01 -5.63
C TRP A 68 5.44 10.06 -5.30
N LEU A 69 4.61 9.79 -4.31
CA LEU A 69 3.54 10.70 -3.89
C LEU A 69 3.59 10.92 -2.39
N MET A 70 3.60 12.18 -1.97
CA MET A 70 3.51 12.56 -0.56
C MET A 70 2.18 13.26 -0.28
N ASP A 71 1.53 12.91 0.82
CA ASP A 71 0.30 13.52 1.30
C ASP A 71 0.59 14.69 2.28
N PRO A 72 -0.44 15.46 2.69
CA PRO A 72 -0.29 16.56 3.64
C PRO A 72 0.18 16.15 5.05
N GLU A 73 0.09 14.88 5.40
CA GLU A 73 0.59 14.31 6.65
C GLU A 73 2.02 13.81 6.53
N GLU A 74 2.70 14.14 5.43
CA GLU A 74 4.07 13.75 5.12
C GLU A 74 4.30 12.25 4.93
N LYS A 75 3.24 11.48 4.72
CA LYS A 75 3.32 10.07 4.35
C LYS A 75 3.72 9.95 2.89
N ILE A 76 4.69 9.07 2.60
CA ILE A 76 5.24 8.92 1.25
C ILE A 76 4.90 7.55 0.69
N LEU A 77 4.17 7.55 -0.43
CA LEU A 77 3.90 6.39 -1.28
C LEU A 77 5.04 6.20 -2.28
N SER A 78 5.50 4.98 -2.48
CA SER A 78 6.48 4.59 -3.49
C SER A 78 6.43 3.09 -3.74
N PHE A 79 7.25 2.56 -4.64
CA PHE A 79 7.40 1.10 -4.83
C PHE A 79 7.76 0.35 -3.53
N ARG A 80 8.40 1.02 -2.56
CA ARG A 80 8.75 0.46 -1.24
C ARG A 80 7.53 0.32 -0.33
N GLN A 81 6.58 1.23 -0.45
CA GLN A 81 5.36 1.28 0.34
C GLN A 81 4.20 1.63 -0.58
N LYS A 82 3.60 0.59 -1.17
CA LYS A 82 2.57 0.71 -2.21
C LYS A 82 1.20 1.14 -1.68
N GLU A 83 1.01 1.11 -0.37
CA GLU A 83 -0.20 1.55 0.30
C GLU A 83 0.16 2.34 1.55
N VAL A 84 -0.23 3.59 1.60
CA VAL A 84 0.00 4.46 2.75
C VAL A 84 -1.07 5.54 2.85
N GLY A 85 -1.72 5.63 4.03
CA GLY A 85 -2.84 6.54 4.21
C GLY A 85 -3.98 6.24 3.23
N LEU A 86 -4.31 7.23 2.40
CA LEU A 86 -5.33 7.10 1.37
C LEU A 86 -4.74 6.93 -0.04
N MET A 87 -3.42 6.79 -0.14
CA MET A 87 -2.71 6.66 -1.40
C MET A 87 -2.36 5.20 -1.68
N HIS A 88 -2.53 4.77 -2.93
CA HIS A 88 -2.26 3.41 -3.39
C HIS A 88 -1.54 3.43 -4.74
N LEU A 89 -0.44 2.68 -4.85
CA LEU A 89 0.23 2.39 -6.11
C LEU A 89 -0.39 1.09 -6.67
N ASP A 90 -1.41 1.25 -7.50
CA ASP A 90 -2.21 0.13 -8.01
C ASP A 90 -1.47 -0.67 -9.09
N ARG A 91 -0.58 -0.01 -9.83
CA ARG A 91 0.32 -0.64 -10.79
C ARG A 91 1.71 -0.07 -10.66
N ASP A 92 2.66 -0.94 -10.38
CA ASP A 92 4.09 -0.71 -10.36
C ASP A 92 4.70 -1.40 -11.58
N ASP A 93 5.35 -0.64 -12.45
CA ASP A 93 5.90 -1.10 -13.71
C ASP A 93 7.43 -1.11 -13.64
N LEU A 94 8.03 -2.27 -13.77
CA LEU A 94 9.49 -2.46 -13.66
C LEU A 94 10.19 -2.32 -15.03
N GLY A 95 9.63 -1.55 -15.94
CA GLY A 95 10.05 -1.49 -17.32
C GLY A 95 9.87 -2.87 -17.99
N ARG A 96 10.76 -3.26 -18.88
CA ARG A 96 10.65 -4.55 -19.60
C ARG A 96 10.65 -5.80 -18.70
N SER A 97 11.01 -5.67 -17.42
CA SER A 97 11.24 -6.82 -16.54
C SER A 97 9.97 -7.59 -16.18
N ASN A 98 8.81 -6.94 -16.16
CA ASN A 98 7.52 -7.53 -15.81
C ASN A 98 6.50 -7.57 -16.95
N ASP A 99 6.91 -7.25 -18.18
CA ASP A 99 6.02 -7.21 -19.35
C ASP A 99 5.45 -8.56 -19.72
N THR A 100 6.12 -9.63 -19.37
CA THR A 100 5.71 -10.97 -19.77
C THR A 100 5.23 -11.79 -18.59
N GLN A 101 3.98 -12.27 -18.71
CA GLN A 101 3.32 -13.10 -17.71
C GLN A 101 2.80 -14.39 -18.33
N TYR A 102 2.75 -15.45 -17.52
CA TYR A 102 2.09 -16.70 -17.91
C TYR A 102 0.64 -16.67 -17.46
N VAL A 103 -0.28 -16.72 -18.43
CA VAL A 103 -1.72 -16.76 -18.18
C VAL A 103 -2.22 -18.19 -18.34
N PRO A 104 -2.81 -18.84 -17.31
CA PRO A 104 -3.35 -20.18 -17.40
C PRO A 104 -4.36 -20.30 -18.56
N GLY A 105 -4.21 -21.33 -19.41
CA GLY A 105 -5.06 -21.57 -20.59
C GLY A 105 -4.74 -20.72 -21.82
N VAL A 106 -3.92 -19.69 -21.70
CA VAL A 106 -3.52 -18.80 -22.82
C VAL A 106 -2.02 -18.94 -23.14
N GLY A 107 -1.18 -19.17 -22.13
CA GLY A 107 0.26 -19.27 -22.28
C GLY A 107 0.98 -17.97 -21.94
N LYS A 108 2.10 -17.73 -22.59
CA LYS A 108 2.95 -16.55 -22.36
C LYS A 108 2.34 -15.33 -23.06
N VAL A 109 1.96 -14.31 -22.26
CA VAL A 109 1.40 -13.05 -22.76
C VAL A 109 2.35 -11.92 -22.45
N THR A 110 2.63 -11.08 -23.45
CA THR A 110 3.44 -9.87 -23.29
C THR A 110 2.56 -8.64 -23.30
N TYR A 111 2.72 -7.79 -22.28
CA TYR A 111 2.01 -6.53 -22.09
C TYR A 111 3.03 -5.37 -22.02
N PRO A 112 3.45 -4.84 -23.17
CA PRO A 112 4.60 -3.92 -23.25
C PRO A 112 4.24 -2.46 -22.95
N TYR A 113 3.22 -2.20 -22.15
CA TYR A 113 2.79 -0.84 -21.84
C TYR A 113 3.50 -0.33 -20.59
N ASN A 114 4.44 0.58 -20.79
CA ASN A 114 5.12 1.29 -19.73
C ASN A 114 4.15 2.25 -19.04
N ARG A 115 3.65 1.87 -17.88
CA ARG A 115 2.65 2.66 -17.15
C ARG A 115 2.60 2.33 -15.68
N GLU A 116 2.65 3.34 -14.84
CA GLU A 116 2.27 3.28 -13.44
C GLU A 116 0.92 3.94 -13.18
N ILE A 117 0.19 3.40 -12.22
CA ILE A 117 -1.12 3.91 -11.82
C ILE A 117 -1.11 4.08 -10.31
N THR A 118 -1.40 5.29 -9.86
CA THR A 118 -1.57 5.63 -8.46
C THR A 118 -2.97 6.20 -8.24
N THR A 119 -3.64 5.75 -7.18
CA THR A 119 -4.95 6.28 -6.78
C THR A 119 -4.89 6.92 -5.40
N ILE A 120 -5.69 7.97 -5.21
CA ILE A 120 -5.96 8.57 -3.90
C ILE A 120 -7.43 8.25 -3.58
N ARG A 121 -7.63 7.40 -2.59
CA ARG A 121 -8.95 6.85 -2.20
C ARG A 121 -9.55 7.62 -1.02
N GLY A 122 -9.89 8.85 -1.25
CA GLY A 122 -10.21 9.87 -0.28
C GLY A 122 -9.11 10.94 -0.26
N TYR A 123 -9.28 12.00 0.51
CA TYR A 123 -8.26 13.06 0.55
C TYR A 123 -8.18 13.71 1.93
N VAL A 124 -6.98 14.15 2.26
CA VAL A 124 -6.70 15.05 3.37
C VAL A 124 -6.50 16.44 2.78
N PRO A 125 -7.16 17.50 3.28
CA PRO A 125 -6.90 18.86 2.82
C PRO A 125 -5.45 19.26 3.10
N GLY A 126 -4.78 19.84 2.10
CA GLY A 126 -3.39 20.25 2.19
C GLY A 126 -2.61 19.96 0.92
N GLU A 127 -1.29 20.05 1.01
CA GLU A 127 -0.40 19.92 -0.13
C GLU A 127 0.01 18.47 -0.38
N TYR A 128 -0.17 18.04 -1.62
CA TYR A 128 0.38 16.79 -2.16
C TYR A 128 1.56 17.11 -3.06
N VAL A 129 2.57 16.26 -3.04
CA VAL A 129 3.76 16.38 -3.89
C VAL A 129 3.91 15.13 -4.72
N LEU A 130 3.90 15.26 -6.04
CA LEU A 130 4.09 14.19 -7.00
C LEU A 130 5.46 14.31 -7.65
N ASN A 131 6.31 13.33 -7.45
CA ASN A 131 7.61 13.21 -8.09
C ASN A 131 7.67 11.99 -9.00
N ILE A 132 8.51 12.09 -10.01
CA ILE A 132 8.89 11.00 -10.91
C ILE A 132 10.38 10.76 -10.75
N HIS A 133 10.73 9.48 -10.59
CA HIS A 133 12.09 9.04 -10.32
C HIS A 133 12.54 8.00 -11.34
N MET A 134 13.72 8.18 -11.93
CA MET A 134 14.36 7.16 -12.76
C MET A 134 15.08 6.16 -11.87
N TYR A 135 14.43 5.05 -11.55
CA TYR A 135 15.05 4.01 -10.72
C TYR A 135 16.14 3.27 -11.45
N ARG A 136 15.88 2.85 -12.70
CA ARG A 136 16.84 2.13 -13.50
C ARG A 136 16.83 2.59 -14.95
N LYS A 137 18.02 2.98 -15.41
CA LYS A 137 18.26 3.35 -16.79
C LYS A 137 18.82 2.17 -17.58
N MET A 138 18.09 1.71 -18.61
CA MET A 138 18.47 0.54 -19.41
C MET A 138 19.28 0.93 -20.65
N VAL A 139 20.49 1.46 -20.43
CA VAL A 139 21.38 2.00 -21.48
C VAL A 139 21.69 0.99 -22.61
N LYS A 140 21.72 -0.32 -22.30
CA LYS A 140 21.98 -1.37 -23.30
C LYS A 140 20.87 -1.51 -24.34
N ASP A 141 19.63 -1.20 -23.96
CA ASP A 141 18.46 -1.39 -24.82
C ASP A 141 18.12 -0.13 -25.63
N THR A 142 18.22 1.04 -25.02
CA THR A 142 17.77 2.31 -25.61
C THR A 142 18.88 3.35 -25.76
N GLY A 143 20.11 2.99 -25.42
CA GLY A 143 21.20 3.95 -25.28
C GLY A 143 20.97 4.88 -24.08
N ASN A 144 21.74 5.97 -24.03
CA ASN A 144 21.57 6.97 -22.97
C ASN A 144 20.59 8.09 -23.38
N GLN A 145 19.50 7.74 -24.10
CA GLN A 145 18.54 8.73 -24.53
C GLN A 145 17.66 9.20 -23.35
N PRO A 146 17.33 10.49 -23.29
CA PRO A 146 16.36 11.01 -22.33
C PRO A 146 15.00 10.35 -22.49
N VAL A 147 14.35 10.01 -21.39
CA VAL A 147 13.02 9.37 -21.36
C VAL A 147 11.95 10.42 -21.17
N PRO A 148 11.06 10.64 -22.15
CA PRO A 148 9.89 11.49 -21.96
C PRO A 148 8.85 10.72 -21.16
N VAL A 149 8.47 11.27 -20.02
CA VAL A 149 7.45 10.70 -19.13
C VAL A 149 6.25 11.63 -19.13
N THR A 150 5.11 11.12 -19.56
CA THR A 150 3.84 11.85 -19.56
C THR A 150 3.04 11.48 -18.32
N ILE A 151 2.57 12.49 -17.60
CA ILE A 151 1.84 12.36 -16.35
C ILE A 151 0.48 13.02 -16.51
N THR A 152 -0.59 12.33 -16.07
CA THR A 152 -1.93 12.91 -15.93
C THR A 152 -2.38 12.80 -14.48
N LEU A 153 -2.98 13.86 -13.96
CA LEU A 153 -3.68 13.91 -12.69
C LEU A 153 -5.15 14.21 -12.97
N GLU A 154 -6.01 13.29 -12.60
CA GLU A 154 -7.45 13.38 -12.84
C GLU A 154 -8.22 13.22 -11.52
N LYS A 155 -9.21 14.08 -11.29
CA LYS A 155 -10.27 13.83 -10.31
C LYS A 155 -11.32 12.97 -10.98
N ILE A 156 -11.76 11.89 -10.34
CA ILE A 156 -12.72 10.95 -10.94
C ILE A 156 -14.09 10.98 -10.28
N ASN A 157 -14.22 11.51 -9.08
CA ASN A 157 -15.48 11.68 -8.38
C ASN A 157 -15.84 13.16 -8.17
N PRO A 158 -17.14 13.57 -8.32
CA PRO A 158 -18.27 12.80 -8.84
C PRO A 158 -18.27 12.69 -10.37
N LYS A 159 -17.40 13.41 -11.06
CA LYS A 159 -17.23 13.41 -12.52
C LYS A 159 -15.75 13.46 -12.85
N VAL A 160 -15.39 12.79 -13.94
CA VAL A 160 -14.01 12.82 -14.44
C VAL A 160 -13.67 14.24 -14.87
N LYS A 161 -12.57 14.75 -14.34
CA LYS A 161 -12.02 16.08 -14.65
C LYS A 161 -10.50 15.98 -14.69
N LEU A 162 -9.92 16.30 -15.83
CA LEU A 162 -8.47 16.47 -15.92
C LEU A 162 -8.07 17.69 -15.09
N ILE A 163 -7.21 17.48 -14.10
CA ILE A 163 -6.68 18.55 -13.26
C ILE A 163 -5.39 19.10 -13.86
N TRP A 164 -4.50 18.20 -14.27
CA TRP A 164 -3.23 18.58 -14.86
C TRP A 164 -2.68 17.46 -15.74
N GLN A 165 -1.95 17.85 -16.77
CA GLN A 165 -1.17 16.98 -17.62
C GLN A 165 0.15 17.65 -17.96
N GLY A 166 1.23 16.88 -17.96
CA GLY A 166 2.55 17.39 -18.34
C GLY A 166 3.48 16.28 -18.76
N THR A 167 4.61 16.66 -19.35
CA THR A 167 5.69 15.75 -19.72
C THR A 167 6.97 16.20 -19.07
N LEU A 168 7.64 15.28 -18.38
CA LEU A 168 8.98 15.44 -17.83
C LEU A 168 9.98 14.65 -18.66
N ILE A 169 11.18 15.17 -18.79
CA ILE A 169 12.29 14.46 -19.42
C ILE A 169 13.23 13.97 -18.33
N LEU A 170 13.42 12.65 -18.22
CA LEU A 170 14.40 12.03 -17.32
C LEU A 170 15.65 11.66 -18.12
N GLU A 171 16.80 12.17 -17.70
CA GLU A 171 18.07 12.07 -18.43
C GLU A 171 18.97 10.95 -17.92
N GLY A 172 18.92 10.66 -16.63
CA GLY A 172 19.85 9.74 -15.98
C GLY A 172 19.26 8.91 -14.87
N GLN A 173 19.94 7.85 -14.54
CA GLN A 173 19.57 6.99 -13.40
C GLN A 173 19.61 7.78 -12.11
N TRP A 174 18.69 7.48 -11.20
CA TRP A 174 18.50 8.14 -9.90
C TRP A 174 18.04 9.59 -9.98
N GLN A 175 17.71 10.09 -11.18
CA GLN A 175 17.15 11.42 -11.31
C GLN A 175 15.72 11.47 -10.77
N GLU A 176 15.46 12.43 -9.90
CA GLU A 176 14.14 12.73 -9.35
C GLU A 176 13.71 14.13 -9.80
N LYS A 177 12.48 14.26 -10.28
CA LYS A 177 11.87 15.55 -10.66
C LYS A 177 10.49 15.66 -10.07
N THR A 178 10.14 16.82 -9.53
CA THR A 178 8.76 17.13 -9.12
C THR A 178 7.92 17.38 -10.37
N ALA A 179 6.88 16.57 -10.55
CA ALA A 179 5.92 16.72 -11.63
C ALA A 179 4.95 17.85 -11.33
N ILE A 180 4.35 17.82 -10.15
CA ILE A 180 3.42 18.82 -9.68
C ILE A 180 3.29 18.75 -8.16
N ARG A 181 3.11 19.89 -7.53
CA ARG A 181 2.60 20.03 -6.17
C ARG A 181 1.22 20.63 -6.27
N PHE A 182 0.24 20.07 -5.58
CA PHE A 182 -1.14 20.55 -5.62
C PHE A 182 -1.75 20.57 -4.22
N VAL A 183 -2.50 21.62 -3.94
CA VAL A 183 -3.16 21.82 -2.66
C VAL A 183 -4.63 21.52 -2.80
N LEU A 184 -5.14 20.55 -2.02
CA LEU A 184 -6.56 20.23 -1.92
C LEU A 184 -7.21 21.05 -0.80
N ASN A 185 -8.40 21.59 -1.08
CA ASN A 185 -9.26 22.20 -0.07
C ASN A 185 -10.11 21.10 0.66
N ARG A 186 -10.98 21.53 1.58
CA ARG A 186 -11.86 20.61 2.34
C ARG A 186 -12.91 19.91 1.47
N ASP A 187 -13.20 20.44 0.30
CA ASP A 187 -14.16 19.87 -0.65
C ASP A 187 -13.47 18.94 -1.68
N GLY A 188 -12.16 18.72 -1.52
CA GLY A 188 -11.36 17.93 -2.44
C GLY A 188 -11.19 18.59 -3.81
N GLU A 189 -11.25 19.91 -3.91
CA GLU A 189 -10.92 20.64 -5.13
C GLU A 189 -9.50 21.19 -5.05
N VAL A 190 -8.81 21.22 -6.19
CA VAL A 190 -7.46 21.78 -6.29
C VAL A 190 -7.55 23.29 -6.19
N LYS A 191 -6.94 23.85 -5.14
CA LYS A 191 -6.88 25.29 -4.86
C LYS A 191 -5.72 25.97 -5.57
N SER A 192 -4.57 25.33 -5.60
CA SER A 192 -3.34 25.86 -6.18
C SER A 192 -2.40 24.74 -6.61
N THR A 193 -1.49 25.07 -7.54
CA THR A 193 -0.45 24.17 -8.02
C THR A 193 0.89 24.88 -8.02
N SER A 194 1.97 24.10 -7.93
CA SER A 194 3.35 24.55 -7.99
C SER A 194 4.23 23.47 -8.62
N PHE A 195 5.37 23.88 -9.18
CA PHE A 195 6.33 23.00 -9.83
C PHE A 195 7.72 23.09 -9.16
N ILE A 196 7.78 23.70 -7.98
CA ILE A 196 9.04 23.85 -7.24
C ILE A 196 9.49 22.47 -6.79
N TYR A 197 10.74 22.12 -7.10
CA TYR A 197 11.33 20.84 -6.73
C TYR A 197 11.29 20.61 -5.23
N PHE A 198 10.83 19.41 -4.85
CA PHE A 198 10.80 18.94 -3.47
C PHE A 198 11.25 17.48 -3.41
N PRO A 199 12.40 17.16 -2.77
CA PRO A 199 12.96 15.81 -2.79
C PRO A 199 12.18 14.85 -1.88
N LEU A 200 11.60 13.78 -2.45
CA LEU A 200 10.90 12.74 -1.70
C LEU A 200 11.78 11.52 -1.39
N VAL A 201 12.62 11.09 -2.33
CA VAL A 201 13.51 9.92 -2.17
C VAL A 201 14.41 10.07 -0.94
N LYS A 202 15.07 11.22 -0.81
CA LYS A 202 15.92 11.50 0.37
C LYS A 202 15.13 11.60 1.65
N ARG A 203 13.88 12.11 1.57
CA ARG A 203 13.01 12.28 2.74
C ARG A 203 12.55 10.92 3.25
N GLN A 204 12.11 10.01 2.39
CA GLN A 204 11.71 8.66 2.80
C GLN A 204 12.89 7.91 3.44
N ILE A 205 14.08 7.96 2.86
CA ILE A 205 15.27 7.33 3.43
C ILE A 205 15.53 7.83 4.86
N ARG A 206 15.35 9.13 5.12
CA ARG A 206 15.50 9.68 6.47
C ARG A 206 14.42 9.19 7.41
N GLN A 207 13.16 9.10 6.97
CA GLN A 207 12.06 8.57 7.77
C GLN A 207 12.31 7.10 8.13
N ASP A 208 12.73 6.28 7.18
CA ASP A 208 13.05 4.86 7.38
C ASP A 208 14.17 4.69 8.41
N VAL A 209 15.25 5.48 8.31
CA VAL A 209 16.38 5.46 9.25
C VAL A 209 15.93 5.88 10.65
N THR A 210 15.13 6.93 10.76
CA THR A 210 14.64 7.41 12.07
C THR A 210 13.72 6.38 12.73
N ALA A 211 12.89 5.70 11.95
CA ALA A 211 11.99 4.64 12.44
C ALA A 211 12.73 3.39 12.92
N THR A 212 13.93 3.12 12.40
CA THR A 212 14.75 1.96 12.77
C THR A 212 15.72 2.22 13.94
N LEU A 213 15.93 3.47 14.32
CA LEU A 213 16.75 3.80 15.49
C LEU A 213 15.98 3.44 16.76
N PRO A 214 16.60 2.71 17.72
CA PRO A 214 15.97 2.45 19.02
C PRO A 214 15.62 3.78 19.70
N LEU A 215 14.41 3.83 20.28
CA LEU A 215 13.99 4.98 21.10
C LEU A 215 15.06 5.23 22.17
N ARG A 216 15.74 6.36 22.10
CA ARG A 216 16.61 6.79 23.18
C ARG A 216 15.76 6.97 24.44
N HIS A 217 16.02 6.17 25.46
CA HIS A 217 15.42 6.41 26.77
C HIS A 217 15.93 7.75 27.31
N PRO A 218 15.06 8.56 27.95
CA PRO A 218 15.50 9.75 28.66
C PRO A 218 16.38 9.34 29.86
N GLY A 219 17.67 9.23 29.66
CA GLY A 219 18.64 8.75 30.64
C GLY A 219 19.97 8.32 30.04
N ASP A 220 20.01 8.08 28.72
CA ASP A 220 21.24 7.80 27.98
C ASP A 220 21.97 9.13 27.71
N GLU A 221 22.55 9.73 28.73
CA GLU A 221 23.57 10.76 28.54
C GLU A 221 24.74 10.13 27.78
N ALA A 222 25.05 10.71 26.63
CA ALA A 222 26.23 10.34 25.86
C ALA A 222 27.47 10.58 26.72
N VAL A 223 28.04 9.51 27.22
CA VAL A 223 29.43 9.57 27.72
C VAL A 223 30.28 9.77 26.44
N LEU A 224 30.55 11.03 26.13
CA LEU A 224 31.58 11.38 25.19
C LEU A 224 32.89 10.79 25.72
N PRO A 225 33.64 10.00 24.94
CA PRO A 225 34.97 9.58 25.37
C PRO A 225 35.80 10.85 25.63
N ALA A 226 36.34 10.93 26.83
CA ALA A 226 37.25 12.00 27.19
C ALA A 226 38.40 12.04 26.17
N VAL A 227 38.51 13.15 25.47
CA VAL A 227 39.71 13.45 24.67
C VAL A 227 40.81 13.70 25.67
N GLY A 228 41.71 12.74 25.81
CA GLY A 228 42.93 12.90 26.60
C GLY A 228 43.78 14.06 26.07
N PRO A 229 44.50 14.79 26.90
CA PRO A 229 45.35 15.89 26.49
C PRO A 229 46.72 15.37 26.10
N ASP A 230 46.84 14.68 24.95
CA ASP A 230 48.15 14.38 24.38
C ASP A 230 48.09 14.58 22.86
N GLY A 231 48.43 15.83 22.52
CA GLY A 231 48.89 16.15 21.20
C GLY A 231 50.33 15.69 21.06
N ALA A 232 50.59 14.78 20.16
CA ALA A 232 51.85 14.68 19.45
C ALA A 232 51.75 13.62 18.33
N GLY A 233 51.78 14.05 17.09
CA GLY A 233 52.85 13.70 16.09
C GLY A 233 52.74 12.29 15.46
N PHE A 234 52.39 12.27 14.26
CA PHE A 234 53.05 11.92 13.00
C PHE A 234 52.02 11.81 11.90
#